data_3e2cb5c853793e4f8ad61bcd1f2e08e8
#
_entry.id   3e2cb5c853793e4f8ad61bcd1f2e08e8
#
_cell.length_a   1.000
_cell.length_b   1.000
_cell.length_c   1.000
_cell.angle_alpha   90.00
_cell.angle_beta   90.00
_cell.angle_gamma   90.00
#
_symmetry.space_group_name_H-M   'P 1'
#
loop_
_entity.id
_entity.type
_entity.pdbx_description
1 polymer ?
#
loop_
_entity_poly.entity_id
_entity_poly.type
_entity_poly.pdbx_seq_one_letter_code
_entity_poly.pdbx_strand_id
1 'polypeptide(L)'
;MAAIYTTDWYEELKGLLNHNPEVAKNAPPGNYRVLADVTGDATSPYLPEGQRRLFVVQLTDGKCAEYSEVSEAPPRKEFDFIFDLAATIFEGVAAGVIDPIDAGLKGTIKITGDMRILIRHADLVNVLYDVYSREVTTDWPLGKPPYA
;
A
#
# COMPACT_ATOMS: atom_id res chain seq x y z
N MET A 1 -11.66 6.76 13.13
CA MET A 1 -11.26 5.35 12.91
C MET A 1 -12.07 4.76 11.77
N ALA A 2 -11.39 4.27 10.76
CA ALA A 2 -12.04 3.72 9.57
C ALA A 2 -11.67 2.24 9.40
N ALA A 3 -12.62 1.43 8.91
CA ALA A 3 -12.36 0.02 8.66
C ALA A 3 -11.46 -0.15 7.44
N ILE A 4 -10.54 -1.11 7.53
CA ILE A 4 -9.66 -1.45 6.42
C ILE A 4 -10.48 -1.76 5.15
N TYR A 5 -9.95 -1.39 4.00
CA TYR A 5 -10.56 -1.57 2.68
C TYR A 5 -11.83 -0.72 2.44
N THR A 6 -12.05 0.33 3.19
CA THR A 6 -13.19 1.25 2.95
C THR A 6 -12.71 2.56 2.34
N THR A 7 -13.62 3.27 1.67
CA THR A 7 -13.32 4.59 1.11
C THR A 7 -12.83 5.56 2.19
N ASP A 8 -13.45 5.54 3.36
CA ASP A 8 -13.03 6.38 4.48
C ASP A 8 -11.59 6.10 4.91
N TRP A 9 -11.17 4.83 4.88
CA TRP A 9 -9.81 4.43 5.19
C TRP A 9 -8.82 4.97 4.15
N TYR A 10 -9.15 4.89 2.86
CA TYR A 10 -8.30 5.43 1.80
C TYR A 10 -8.18 6.96 1.89
N GLU A 11 -9.27 7.65 2.21
CA GLU A 11 -9.25 9.09 2.37
C GLU A 11 -8.41 9.51 3.58
N GLU A 12 -8.48 8.76 4.67
CA GLU A 12 -7.64 8.99 5.85
C GLU A 12 -6.17 8.82 5.53
N LEU A 13 -5.82 7.74 4.81
CA LEU A 13 -4.44 7.50 4.36
C LEU A 13 -3.94 8.64 3.48
N LYS A 14 -4.73 9.06 2.49
CA LYS A 14 -4.38 10.16 1.60
C LYS A 14 -4.09 11.43 2.39
N GLY A 15 -4.94 11.75 3.35
CA GLY A 15 -4.75 12.91 4.23
C GLY A 15 -3.45 12.84 5.03
N LEU A 16 -3.18 11.69 5.64
CA LEU A 16 -1.96 11.47 6.41
C LEU A 16 -0.71 11.55 5.54
N LEU A 17 -0.74 10.97 4.35
CA LEU A 17 0.38 11.07 3.41
C LEU A 17 0.67 12.52 3.03
N ASN A 18 -0.36 13.33 2.86
CA ASN A 18 -0.22 14.74 2.49
C ASN A 18 0.18 15.64 3.66
N HIS A 19 -0.10 15.23 4.89
CA HIS A 19 0.24 16.00 6.08
C HIS A 19 1.60 15.64 6.67
N ASN A 20 2.16 14.49 6.32
CA ASN A 20 3.45 14.05 6.84
C ASN A 20 4.59 14.66 6.02
N PRO A 21 5.39 15.60 6.57
CA PRO A 21 6.47 16.25 5.82
C PRO A 21 7.57 15.27 5.40
N GLU A 22 7.73 14.15 6.09
CA GLU A 22 8.73 13.14 5.73
C GLU A 22 8.39 12.42 4.42
N VAL A 23 7.11 12.33 4.06
CA VAL A 23 6.70 11.75 2.78
C VAL A 23 7.24 12.61 1.63
N ALA A 24 6.97 13.92 1.66
CA ALA A 24 7.45 14.84 0.64
C ALA A 24 8.98 14.93 0.61
N LYS A 25 9.61 14.92 1.78
CA LYS A 25 11.07 15.01 1.90
C LYS A 25 11.79 13.82 1.30
N ASN A 26 11.24 12.62 1.44
CA ASN A 26 11.88 11.38 1.01
C ASN A 26 11.41 10.89 -0.36
N ALA A 27 10.36 11.47 -0.92
CA ALA A 27 9.84 11.08 -2.20
C ALA A 27 10.73 11.58 -3.36
N PRO A 28 10.85 10.78 -4.43
CA PRO A 28 11.52 11.27 -5.64
C PRO A 28 10.71 12.38 -6.29
N PRO A 29 11.37 13.36 -6.93
CA PRO A 29 10.64 14.41 -7.65
C PRO A 29 9.95 13.83 -8.88
N GLY A 30 8.86 14.44 -9.31
CA GLY A 30 8.10 14.04 -10.48
C GLY A 30 6.82 13.27 -10.14
N ASN A 31 6.24 12.69 -11.16
CA ASN A 31 5.00 11.94 -11.04
C ASN A 31 5.27 10.46 -11.02
N TYR A 32 4.74 9.77 -10.01
CA TYR A 32 4.84 8.32 -9.90
C TYR A 32 3.45 7.74 -9.70
N ARG A 33 3.10 6.81 -10.55
CA ARG A 33 1.81 6.14 -10.50
C ARG A 33 2.03 4.68 -10.08
N VAL A 34 1.35 4.26 -9.02
CA VAL A 34 1.55 2.96 -8.38
C VAL A 34 0.23 2.20 -8.36
N LEU A 35 0.29 0.93 -8.72
CA LEU A 35 -0.82 0.01 -8.59
C LEU A 35 -0.51 -1.00 -7.50
N ALA A 36 -1.40 -1.14 -6.54
CA ALA A 36 -1.37 -2.25 -5.59
C ALA A 36 -2.44 -3.25 -5.99
N ASP A 37 -2.01 -4.44 -6.38
CA ASP A 37 -2.89 -5.55 -6.78
C ASP A 37 -2.92 -6.56 -5.64
N VAL A 38 -3.96 -6.48 -4.83
CA VAL A 38 -4.14 -7.33 -3.65
C VAL A 38 -5.05 -8.48 -4.00
N THR A 39 -4.51 -9.70 -3.92
CA THR A 39 -5.23 -10.92 -4.25
C THR A 39 -5.74 -11.59 -2.97
N GLY A 40 -7.02 -11.96 -2.95
CA GLY A 40 -7.60 -12.68 -1.82
C GLY A 40 -6.94 -14.03 -1.58
N ASP A 41 -6.95 -14.46 -0.34
CA ASP A 41 -6.40 -15.75 0.06
C ASP A 41 -7.28 -16.45 1.11
N ALA A 42 -6.94 -17.71 1.42
CA ALA A 42 -7.74 -18.53 2.32
C ALA A 42 -7.69 -18.07 3.78
N THR A 43 -6.72 -17.24 4.13
CA THR A 43 -6.48 -16.81 5.53
C THR A 43 -7.13 -15.47 5.85
N SER A 44 -7.19 -14.55 4.88
CA SER A 44 -7.75 -13.23 5.11
C SER A 44 -9.26 -13.30 5.36
N PRO A 45 -9.75 -12.75 6.49
CA PRO A 45 -11.20 -12.66 6.72
C PRO A 45 -11.86 -11.54 5.90
N TYR A 46 -11.08 -10.69 5.24
CA TYR A 46 -11.57 -9.52 4.50
C TYR A 46 -11.66 -9.75 3.00
N LEU A 47 -10.77 -10.55 2.45
CA LEU A 47 -10.70 -10.76 1.01
C LEU A 47 -10.49 -12.25 0.73
N PRO A 48 -11.58 -12.98 0.38
CA PRO A 48 -11.50 -14.42 0.13
C PRO A 48 -10.81 -14.74 -1.20
N GLU A 49 -10.39 -15.99 -1.35
CA GLU A 49 -9.83 -16.49 -2.60
C GLU A 49 -10.73 -16.17 -3.79
N GLY A 50 -10.10 -15.83 -4.90
CA GLY A 50 -10.81 -15.50 -6.13
C GLY A 50 -11.23 -14.04 -6.24
N GLN A 51 -11.08 -13.25 -5.19
CA GLN A 51 -11.36 -11.83 -5.22
C GLN A 51 -10.05 -11.03 -5.26
N ARG A 52 -10.15 -9.79 -5.77
CA ARG A 52 -9.02 -8.88 -5.86
C ARG A 52 -9.47 -7.49 -5.45
N ARG A 53 -8.53 -6.71 -4.89
CA ARG A 53 -8.70 -5.28 -4.69
C ARG A 53 -7.55 -4.56 -5.35
N LEU A 54 -7.86 -3.53 -6.08
CA LEU A 54 -6.91 -2.79 -6.89
C LEU A 54 -6.92 -1.33 -6.44
N PHE A 55 -5.76 -0.86 -5.99
CA PHE A 55 -5.61 0.53 -5.53
C PHE A 55 -4.67 1.27 -6.45
N VAL A 56 -5.08 2.47 -6.86
CA VAL A 56 -4.22 3.38 -7.61
C VAL A 56 -3.78 4.50 -6.69
N VAL A 57 -2.48 4.68 -6.59
CA VAL A 57 -1.88 5.75 -5.79
C VAL A 57 -0.99 6.57 -6.71
N GLN A 58 -1.19 7.89 -6.73
CA GLN A 58 -0.33 8.78 -7.48
C GLN A 58 0.37 9.74 -6.54
N LEU A 59 1.70 9.77 -6.63
CA LEU A 59 2.53 10.75 -5.96
C LEU A 59 3.04 11.75 -6.97
N THR A 60 2.81 13.04 -6.71
CA THR A 60 3.28 14.13 -7.54
C THR A 60 4.14 15.04 -6.67
N ASP A 61 5.45 15.04 -6.93
CA ASP A 61 6.43 15.79 -6.14
C ASP A 61 6.26 15.55 -4.62
N GLY A 62 6.03 14.30 -4.25
CA GLY A 62 5.87 13.88 -2.87
C GLY A 62 4.48 14.07 -2.26
N LYS A 63 3.52 14.56 -3.05
CA LYS A 63 2.13 14.69 -2.59
C LYS A 63 1.28 13.57 -3.15
N CYS A 64 0.41 13.01 -2.32
CA CYS A 64 -0.55 12.02 -2.76
C CYS A 64 -1.71 12.72 -3.49
N ALA A 65 -1.65 12.72 -4.82
CA ALA A 65 -2.66 13.33 -5.66
C ALA A 65 -3.90 12.45 -5.81
N GLU A 66 -3.72 11.13 -5.75
CA GLU A 66 -4.80 10.16 -5.86
C GLU A 66 -4.51 8.96 -4.96
N TYR A 67 -5.54 8.48 -4.27
CA TYR A 67 -5.54 7.20 -3.58
C TYR A 67 -6.96 6.65 -3.72
N SER A 68 -7.15 5.71 -4.64
CA SER A 68 -8.49 5.23 -4.96
C SER A 68 -8.49 3.75 -5.28
N GLU A 69 -9.62 3.11 -5.01
CA GLU A 69 -9.85 1.73 -5.41
C GLU A 69 -10.54 1.72 -6.78
N VAL A 70 -10.09 0.83 -7.66
CA VAL A 70 -10.68 0.66 -8.98
C VAL A 70 -11.24 -0.76 -9.12
N SER A 71 -12.33 -0.91 -9.89
CA SER A 71 -12.99 -2.21 -10.06
C SER A 71 -12.34 -3.08 -11.13
N GLU A 72 -11.62 -2.46 -12.07
CA GLU A 72 -10.92 -3.16 -13.15
C GLU A 72 -9.48 -2.68 -13.20
N ALA A 73 -8.57 -3.62 -13.47
CA ALA A 73 -7.15 -3.31 -13.57
C ALA A 73 -6.88 -2.42 -14.79
N PRO A 74 -6.36 -1.19 -14.60
CA PRO A 74 -5.88 -0.39 -15.72
C PRO A 74 -4.69 -1.09 -16.40
N PRO A 75 -4.34 -0.70 -17.64
CA PRO A 75 -3.16 -1.28 -18.30
C PRO A 75 -1.91 -1.14 -17.44
N ARG A 76 -1.22 -2.26 -17.23
CA ARG A 76 -0.05 -2.29 -16.32
C ARG A 76 1.06 -1.32 -16.76
N LYS A 77 1.17 -1.07 -18.05
CA LYS A 77 2.16 -0.14 -18.62
C LYS A 77 1.97 1.33 -18.20
N GLU A 78 0.81 1.67 -17.64
CA GLU A 78 0.53 3.03 -17.17
C GLU A 78 1.13 3.32 -15.80
N PHE A 79 1.69 2.29 -15.14
CA PHE A 79 2.21 2.42 -13.79
C PHE A 79 3.72 2.36 -13.78
N ASP A 80 4.32 3.19 -12.92
CA ASP A 80 5.76 3.17 -12.66
C ASP A 80 6.13 1.98 -11.78
N PHE A 81 5.26 1.64 -10.84
CA PHE A 81 5.43 0.49 -9.94
C PHE A 81 4.14 -0.26 -9.79
N ILE A 82 4.27 -1.58 -9.70
CA ILE A 82 3.14 -2.46 -9.41
C ILE A 82 3.55 -3.40 -8.28
N PHE A 83 2.73 -3.45 -7.23
CA PHE A 83 2.91 -4.34 -6.11
C PHE A 83 1.86 -5.43 -6.16
N ASP A 84 2.29 -6.67 -6.39
CA ASP A 84 1.42 -7.85 -6.39
C ASP A 84 1.62 -8.60 -5.06
N LEU A 85 0.58 -8.70 -4.26
CA LEU A 85 0.66 -9.34 -2.95
C LEU A 85 -0.65 -9.95 -2.52
N ALA A 86 -0.56 -10.95 -1.64
CA ALA A 86 -1.73 -11.57 -1.05
C ALA A 86 -2.38 -10.64 0.00
N ALA A 87 -3.68 -10.78 0.21
CA ALA A 87 -4.43 -9.98 1.16
C ALA A 87 -3.84 -10.07 2.58
N THR A 88 -3.49 -11.26 3.04
CA THR A 88 -2.87 -11.46 4.35
C THR A 88 -1.57 -10.67 4.50
N ILE A 89 -0.79 -10.56 3.43
CA ILE A 89 0.46 -9.79 3.44
C ILE A 89 0.16 -8.29 3.52
N PHE A 90 -0.78 -7.80 2.72
CA PHE A 90 -1.19 -6.40 2.77
C PHE A 90 -1.70 -6.02 4.16
N GLU A 91 -2.56 -6.85 4.73
CA GLU A 91 -3.11 -6.63 6.08
C GLU A 91 -2.00 -6.69 7.13
N GLY A 92 -1.04 -7.59 6.97
CA GLY A 92 0.12 -7.68 7.86
C GLY A 92 0.98 -6.41 7.85
N VAL A 93 1.18 -5.81 6.68
CA VAL A 93 1.88 -4.53 6.56
C VAL A 93 1.07 -3.42 7.24
N ALA A 94 -0.24 -3.35 6.99
CA ALA A 94 -1.10 -2.34 7.59
C ALA A 94 -1.21 -2.48 9.11
N ALA A 95 -1.05 -3.69 9.64
CA ALA A 95 -1.07 -3.95 11.08
C ALA A 95 0.30 -3.79 11.75
N GLY A 96 1.36 -3.60 10.99
CA GLY A 96 2.71 -3.44 11.53
C GLY A 96 3.39 -4.76 11.91
N VAL A 97 2.91 -5.89 11.41
CA VAL A 97 3.51 -7.21 11.70
C VAL A 97 4.37 -7.74 10.55
N ILE A 98 4.30 -7.13 9.37
CA ILE A 98 5.14 -7.48 8.23
C ILE A 98 5.87 -6.23 7.73
N ASP A 99 7.20 -6.33 7.61
CA ASP A 99 8.03 -5.27 7.04
C ASP A 99 7.97 -5.35 5.52
N PRO A 100 7.50 -4.29 4.83
CA PRO A 100 7.35 -4.32 3.37
C PRO A 100 8.68 -4.41 2.62
N ILE A 101 9.78 -3.88 3.17
CA ILE A 101 11.10 -3.99 2.55
C ILE A 101 11.55 -5.45 2.58
N ASP A 102 11.47 -6.09 3.74
CA ASP A 102 11.81 -7.49 3.90
C ASP A 102 10.95 -8.39 2.99
N ALA A 103 9.65 -8.13 2.95
CA ALA A 103 8.73 -8.88 2.09
C ALA A 103 9.06 -8.71 0.60
N GLY A 104 9.46 -7.51 0.19
CA GLY A 104 9.90 -7.25 -1.18
C GLY A 104 11.19 -7.98 -1.54
N LEU A 105 12.15 -7.98 -0.62
CA LEU A 105 13.44 -8.66 -0.83
C LEU A 105 13.26 -10.20 -0.90
N LYS A 106 12.34 -10.74 -0.15
CA LYS A 106 12.05 -12.19 -0.15
C LYS A 106 11.13 -12.63 -1.30
N GLY A 107 10.57 -11.68 -2.05
CA GLY A 107 9.62 -11.98 -3.10
C GLY A 107 8.19 -12.26 -2.61
N THR A 108 7.92 -12.11 -1.31
CA THR A 108 6.57 -12.23 -0.75
C THR A 108 5.66 -11.15 -1.30
N ILE A 109 6.20 -9.95 -1.51
CA ILE A 109 5.57 -8.90 -2.31
C ILE A 109 6.34 -8.85 -3.63
N LYS A 110 5.64 -9.11 -4.74
CA LYS A 110 6.25 -9.01 -6.05
C LYS A 110 6.17 -7.58 -6.53
N ILE A 111 7.33 -6.98 -6.81
CA ILE A 111 7.43 -5.59 -7.22
C ILE A 111 7.85 -5.53 -8.68
N THR A 112 7.08 -4.82 -9.50
CA THR A 112 7.41 -4.54 -10.89
C THR A 112 7.69 -3.05 -11.02
N GLY A 113 8.80 -2.68 -11.65
CA GLY A 113 9.20 -1.29 -11.84
C GLY A 113 10.71 -1.12 -11.76
N ASP A 114 11.17 0.14 -11.77
CA ASP A 114 12.59 0.44 -11.67
C ASP A 114 13.07 0.33 -10.22
N MET A 115 13.67 -0.81 -9.90
CA MET A 115 14.14 -1.09 -8.54
C MET A 115 15.24 -0.14 -8.08
N ARG A 116 15.96 0.49 -9.00
CA ARG A 116 16.99 1.48 -8.63
C ARG A 116 16.37 2.68 -7.94
N ILE A 117 15.19 3.10 -8.38
CA ILE A 117 14.45 4.20 -7.75
C ILE A 117 14.01 3.79 -6.36
N LEU A 118 13.45 2.60 -6.20
CA LEU A 118 13.00 2.11 -4.88
C LEU A 118 14.15 1.97 -3.89
N ILE A 119 15.29 1.44 -4.34
CA ILE A 119 16.47 1.29 -3.47
C ILE A 119 16.99 2.66 -3.06
N ARG A 120 17.06 3.61 -3.99
CA ARG A 120 17.53 4.98 -3.71
C ARG A 120 16.61 5.70 -2.73
N HIS A 121 15.32 5.39 -2.76
CA HIS A 121 14.31 6.03 -1.91
C HIS A 121 13.72 5.07 -0.88
N ALA A 122 14.53 4.14 -0.36
CA ALA A 122 14.09 3.19 0.66
C ALA A 122 13.56 3.87 1.92
N ASP A 123 14.07 5.06 2.25
CA ASP A 123 13.57 5.83 3.40
C ASP A 123 12.10 6.21 3.23
N LEU A 124 11.65 6.47 1.99
CA LEU A 124 10.24 6.71 1.71
C LEU A 124 9.39 5.48 2.07
N VAL A 125 9.87 4.28 1.74
CA VAL A 125 9.14 3.05 2.07
C VAL A 125 8.95 2.92 3.58
N ASN A 126 9.99 3.22 4.36
CA ASN A 126 9.89 3.21 5.82
C ASN A 126 8.89 4.23 6.35
N VAL A 127 8.86 5.43 5.77
CA VAL A 127 7.90 6.48 6.15
C VAL A 127 6.48 6.04 5.81
N LEU A 128 6.26 5.46 4.63
CA LEU A 128 4.95 4.95 4.23
C LEU A 128 4.49 3.82 5.15
N TYR A 129 5.39 2.92 5.52
CA TYR A 129 5.08 1.85 6.45
C TYR A 129 4.62 2.40 7.81
N ASP A 130 5.26 3.44 8.32
CA ASP A 130 4.84 4.08 9.56
C ASP A 130 3.44 4.69 9.45
N VAL A 131 3.11 5.31 8.32
CA VAL A 131 1.76 5.85 8.07
C VAL A 131 0.72 4.74 8.13
N TYR A 132 0.94 3.65 7.40
CA TYR A 132 -0.01 2.53 7.34
C TYR A 132 -0.15 1.78 8.66
N SER A 133 0.94 1.61 9.39
CA SER A 133 0.95 0.75 10.57
C SER A 133 0.76 1.48 11.90
N ARG A 134 1.04 2.78 11.95
CA ARG A 134 1.04 3.53 13.21
C ARG A 134 0.22 4.80 13.19
N GLU A 135 0.25 5.58 12.10
CA GLU A 135 -0.40 6.88 12.06
C GLU A 135 -1.90 6.77 11.75
N VAL A 136 -2.29 5.90 10.82
CA VAL A 136 -3.70 5.66 10.56
C VAL A 136 -4.29 4.79 11.67
N THR A 137 -5.43 5.21 12.19
CA THR A 137 -6.16 4.40 13.17
C THR A 137 -7.13 3.49 12.42
N THR A 138 -6.70 2.25 12.20
CA THR A 138 -7.47 1.28 11.43
C THR A 138 -8.41 0.50 12.33
N ASP A 139 -9.67 0.39 11.92
CA ASP A 139 -10.64 -0.51 12.52
C ASP A 139 -10.55 -1.87 11.83
N TRP A 140 -10.50 -2.93 12.64
CA TRP A 140 -10.39 -4.31 12.19
C TRP A 140 -11.62 -5.10 12.59
N PRO A 141 -12.78 -4.91 11.93
CA PRO A 141 -14.03 -5.52 12.36
C PRO A 141 -14.06 -7.05 12.35
N LEU A 142 -13.21 -7.67 11.54
CA LEU A 142 -13.10 -9.13 11.43
C LEU A 142 -11.83 -9.69 12.08
N GLY A 143 -11.13 -8.87 12.85
CA GLY A 143 -9.89 -9.27 13.51
C GLY A 143 -8.65 -8.70 12.83
N LYS A 144 -7.56 -8.64 13.57
CA LYS A 144 -6.29 -8.06 13.19
C LYS A 144 -5.25 -9.17 13.00
N PRO A 145 -4.39 -9.10 11.96
CA PRO A 145 -3.30 -10.07 11.83
C PRO A 145 -2.30 -9.97 12.99
N PRO A 146 -1.57 -11.05 13.31
CA PRO A 146 -1.64 -12.36 12.65
C PRO A 146 -2.94 -13.10 12.99
N TYR A 147 -3.46 -13.84 12.02
CA TYR A 147 -4.69 -14.60 12.21
C TYR A 147 -4.40 -15.96 12.82
N ALA A 148 -5.29 -16.38 13.69
CA ALA A 148 -5.17 -17.66 14.35
C ALA A 148 -5.50 -18.83 13.40
#